data_85227dca1546d507d37a3c0725bd2c8a
#
_entry.id   85227dca1546d507d37a3c0725bd2c8a
#
_cell.length_a   1.000
_cell.length_b   1.000
_cell.length_c   1.000
_cell.angle_alpha   90.00
_cell.angle_beta   90.00
_cell.angle_gamma   90.00
#
_symmetry.space_group_name_H-M   'P 1'
#
loop_
_entity.id
_entity.type
_entity.pdbx_description
1 polymer ?
#
loop_
_entity_poly.entity_id
_entity_poly.type
_entity_poly.pdbx_seq_one_letter_code
_entity_poly.pdbx_strand_id
1 'polypeptide(L)'
;MRKIQLVYSNPVPGMEDEFNEWYSGRHVHEILRVPGYLSAQRFRVTRHPVGGATDSGSAPFQYLALYEVEGDPEEILARFGESLNAGQITSSPALDPVFSGNFYEAIGEKVVKR
;
A
#
# COMPACT_ATOMS: atom_id res chain seq x y z
N MET A 1 15.02 -13.47 -2.74
CA MET A 1 13.61 -13.68 -3.21
C MET A 1 12.92 -12.34 -3.36
N ARG A 2 11.98 -12.27 -4.26
CA ARG A 2 11.18 -11.06 -4.49
C ARG A 2 10.37 -10.72 -3.25
N LYS A 3 10.35 -9.43 -2.90
CA LYS A 3 9.56 -8.92 -1.77
C LYS A 3 8.57 -7.89 -2.25
N ILE A 4 7.44 -7.84 -1.58
CA ILE A 4 6.42 -6.81 -1.79
C ILE A 4 6.00 -6.24 -0.44
N GLN A 5 5.48 -5.01 -0.48
CA GLN A 5 4.80 -4.42 0.67
C GLN A 5 3.36 -4.14 0.26
N LEU A 6 2.41 -4.61 1.06
CA LEU A 6 1.00 -4.33 0.88
C LEU A 6 0.56 -3.34 1.96
N VAL A 7 -0.08 -2.27 1.54
CA VAL A 7 -0.61 -1.25 2.46
C VAL A 7 -2.10 -1.09 2.21
N TYR A 8 -2.89 -1.40 3.22
CA TYR A 8 -4.35 -1.30 3.19
C TYR A 8 -4.78 0.01 3.83
N SER A 9 -5.70 0.73 3.19
CA SER A 9 -6.13 2.03 3.68
C SER A 9 -7.55 2.36 3.28
N ASN A 10 -8.09 3.38 3.93
CA ASN A 10 -9.43 3.91 3.64
C ASN A 10 -9.36 5.44 3.55
N PRO A 11 -10.20 6.03 2.69
CA PRO A 11 -10.43 7.47 2.78
C PRO A 11 -11.31 7.79 3.99
N VAL A 12 -11.18 9.01 4.47
CA VAL A 12 -12.17 9.58 5.38
C VAL A 12 -13.50 9.66 4.63
N PRO A 13 -14.65 9.29 5.25
CA PRO A 13 -15.94 9.36 4.57
C PRO A 13 -16.18 10.72 3.93
N GLY A 14 -16.59 10.71 2.65
CA GLY A 14 -16.82 11.91 1.87
C GLY A 14 -15.60 12.53 1.21
N MET A 15 -14.41 12.03 1.50
CA MET A 15 -13.14 12.55 0.96
C MET A 15 -12.45 11.58 -0.03
N GLU A 16 -13.23 10.70 -0.63
CA GLU A 16 -12.69 9.66 -1.50
C GLU A 16 -11.95 10.20 -2.71
N ASP A 17 -12.51 11.22 -3.37
CA ASP A 17 -11.87 11.82 -4.54
C ASP A 17 -10.54 12.47 -4.18
N GLU A 18 -10.51 13.25 -3.12
CA GLU A 18 -9.30 13.88 -2.62
C GLU A 18 -8.24 12.84 -2.22
N PHE A 19 -8.67 11.77 -1.54
CA PHE A 19 -7.83 10.65 -1.15
C PHE A 19 -7.15 10.00 -2.37
N ASN A 20 -7.93 9.69 -3.40
CA ASN A 20 -7.43 9.03 -4.59
C ASN A 20 -6.50 9.92 -5.41
N GLU A 21 -6.84 11.19 -5.51
CA GLU A 21 -6.00 12.16 -6.22
C GLU A 21 -4.65 12.33 -5.54
N TRP A 22 -4.65 12.49 -4.22
CA TRP A 22 -3.42 12.58 -3.45
C TRP A 22 -2.60 11.31 -3.52
N TYR A 23 -3.24 10.15 -3.29
CA TYR A 23 -2.52 8.88 -3.20
C TYR A 23 -1.88 8.50 -4.53
N SER A 24 -2.65 8.54 -5.61
CA SER A 24 -2.17 8.17 -6.95
C SER A 24 -1.28 9.25 -7.58
N GLY A 25 -1.61 10.50 -7.38
CA GLY A 25 -0.92 11.61 -8.03
C GLY A 25 0.33 12.09 -7.30
N ARG A 26 0.44 11.81 -6.02
CA ARG A 26 1.53 12.35 -5.20
C ARG A 26 2.19 11.32 -4.30
N HIS A 27 1.42 10.67 -3.44
CA HIS A 27 1.97 9.83 -2.37
C HIS A 27 2.83 8.68 -2.88
N VAL A 28 2.34 7.92 -3.87
CA VAL A 28 3.12 6.79 -4.43
C VAL A 28 4.43 7.26 -5.08
N HIS A 29 4.43 8.43 -5.68
CA HIS A 29 5.64 9.00 -6.29
C HIS A 29 6.66 9.42 -5.24
N GLU A 30 6.19 9.97 -4.12
CA GLU A 30 7.05 10.30 -2.99
C GLU A 30 7.68 9.05 -2.38
N ILE A 31 6.89 7.99 -2.22
CA ILE A 31 7.37 6.71 -1.69
C ILE A 31 8.43 6.11 -2.62
N LEU A 32 8.22 6.18 -3.93
CA LEU A 32 9.17 5.61 -4.89
C LEU A 32 10.55 6.29 -4.86
N ARG A 33 10.69 7.45 -4.24
CA ARG A 33 11.98 8.09 -4.05
C ARG A 33 12.76 7.50 -2.86
N VAL A 34 12.09 6.76 -2.01
CA VAL A 34 12.74 6.11 -0.85
C VAL A 34 13.53 4.91 -1.37
N PRO A 35 14.84 4.81 -1.06
CA PRO A 35 15.64 3.67 -1.49
C PRO A 35 15.04 2.34 -1.03
N GLY A 36 14.96 1.40 -1.94
CA GLY A 36 14.36 0.08 -1.69
C GLY A 36 13.01 -0.09 -2.36
N TYR A 37 12.29 0.96 -2.69
CA TYR A 37 11.03 0.88 -3.43
C TYR A 37 11.28 0.90 -4.93
N LEU A 38 10.70 -0.06 -5.65
CA LEU A 38 10.92 -0.27 -7.09
C LEU A 38 9.72 0.11 -7.94
N SER A 39 8.52 -0.16 -7.46
CA SER A 39 7.28 0.11 -8.20
C SER A 39 6.11 0.24 -7.25
N ALA A 40 5.02 0.81 -7.74
CA ALA A 40 3.79 0.98 -6.97
C ALA A 40 2.59 0.75 -7.87
N GLN A 41 1.57 0.09 -7.33
CA GLN A 41 0.29 -0.08 -8.00
C GLN A 41 -0.81 -0.06 -6.97
N ARG A 42 -1.89 0.65 -7.26
CA ARG A 42 -3.04 0.75 -6.37
C ARG A 42 -4.19 -0.10 -6.87
N PHE A 43 -4.97 -0.62 -5.92
CA PHE A 43 -6.12 -1.46 -6.18
C PHE A 43 -7.28 -1.02 -5.30
N ARG A 44 -8.49 -1.20 -5.79
CA ARG A 44 -9.72 -0.98 -5.05
C ARG A 44 -10.44 -2.30 -4.86
N VAL A 45 -11.03 -2.53 -3.68
CA VAL A 45 -11.79 -3.73 -3.40
C VAL A 45 -13.01 -3.83 -4.34
N THR A 46 -13.28 -5.02 -4.85
CA THR A 46 -14.44 -5.25 -5.74
C THR A 46 -15.67 -5.71 -4.97
N ARG A 47 -15.53 -6.05 -3.69
CA ARG A 47 -16.60 -6.54 -2.81
C ARG A 47 -17.16 -7.90 -3.24
N HIS A 48 -16.29 -8.78 -3.72
CA HIS A 48 -16.61 -10.16 -4.04
C HIS A 48 -15.77 -11.06 -3.11
N PRO A 49 -16.24 -11.32 -1.89
CA PRO A 49 -15.45 -12.07 -0.90
C PRO A 49 -15.23 -13.50 -1.35
N VAL A 50 -14.11 -14.06 -0.90
CA VAL A 50 -13.70 -15.42 -1.21
C VAL A 50 -13.71 -16.26 0.06
N GLY A 51 -14.27 -17.48 -0.04
CA GLY A 51 -14.19 -18.45 1.03
C GLY A 51 -15.11 -18.17 2.20
N GLY A 52 -14.78 -18.70 3.35
CA GLY A 52 -15.60 -18.68 4.57
C GLY A 52 -15.72 -17.35 5.28
N ALA A 53 -15.74 -16.25 4.56
CA ALA A 53 -15.92 -14.93 5.18
C ALA A 53 -17.30 -14.87 5.83
N THR A 54 -17.32 -14.62 7.12
CA THR A 54 -18.57 -14.48 7.86
C THR A 54 -19.24 -13.13 7.60
N ASP A 55 -18.46 -12.18 7.14
CA ASP A 55 -18.90 -10.83 6.85
C ASP A 55 -18.92 -10.62 5.34
N SER A 56 -19.91 -11.25 4.72
CA SER A 56 -20.06 -11.34 3.28
C SER A 56 -20.13 -9.97 2.61
N GLY A 57 -19.23 -9.69 1.68
CA GLY A 57 -19.21 -8.45 0.91
C GLY A 57 -18.58 -7.28 1.66
N SER A 58 -18.17 -7.45 2.90
CA SER A 58 -17.51 -6.42 3.68
C SER A 58 -16.00 -6.66 3.70
N ALA A 59 -15.23 -5.62 3.47
CA ALA A 59 -13.80 -5.63 3.65
C ALA A 59 -13.42 -4.49 4.58
N PRO A 60 -12.49 -4.71 5.54
CA PRO A 60 -12.11 -3.66 6.48
C PRO A 60 -11.44 -2.47 5.79
N PHE A 61 -10.82 -2.70 4.63
CA PHE A 61 -10.18 -1.65 3.84
C PHE A 61 -10.67 -1.69 2.40
N GLN A 62 -10.90 -0.52 1.84
CA GLN A 62 -11.38 -0.37 0.46
C GLN A 62 -10.25 -0.31 -0.56
N TYR A 63 -9.06 0.11 -0.12
CA TYR A 63 -7.92 0.34 -1.01
C TYR A 63 -6.69 -0.40 -0.56
N LEU A 64 -5.90 -0.80 -1.54
CA LEU A 64 -4.64 -1.51 -1.37
C LEU A 64 -3.59 -0.85 -2.26
N ALA A 65 -2.43 -0.58 -1.70
CA ALA A 65 -1.27 -0.22 -2.48
C ALA A 65 -0.26 -1.37 -2.41
N LEU A 66 0.21 -1.81 -3.57
CA LEU A 66 1.22 -2.85 -3.70
C LEU A 66 2.51 -2.21 -4.17
N TYR A 67 3.56 -2.36 -3.38
CA TYR A 67 4.91 -1.89 -3.74
C TYR A 67 5.82 -3.09 -3.94
N GLU A 68 6.56 -3.09 -5.06
CA GLU A 68 7.69 -4.00 -5.16
C GLU A 68 8.86 -3.35 -4.47
N VAL A 69 9.58 -4.13 -3.66
CA VAL A 69 10.70 -3.62 -2.86
C VAL A 69 11.89 -4.57 -2.96
N GLU A 70 13.07 -4.03 -2.67
CA GLU A 70 14.30 -4.82 -2.57
C GLU A 70 15.08 -4.37 -1.33
N GLY A 71 15.79 -5.31 -0.75
CA GLY A 71 16.59 -5.05 0.44
C GLY A 71 15.90 -5.49 1.72
N ASP A 72 16.50 -5.12 2.85
CA ASP A 72 16.00 -5.47 4.16
C ASP A 72 14.82 -4.60 4.55
N PRO A 73 13.66 -5.20 4.90
CA PRO A 73 12.48 -4.43 5.33
C PRO A 73 12.76 -3.45 6.48
N GLU A 74 13.60 -3.79 7.44
CA GLU A 74 13.95 -2.88 8.54
C GLU A 74 14.66 -1.63 8.02
N GLU A 75 15.58 -1.81 7.07
CA GLU A 75 16.29 -0.68 6.47
C GLU A 75 15.35 0.17 5.62
N ILE A 76 14.45 -0.45 4.88
CA ILE A 76 13.45 0.27 4.07
C ILE A 76 12.57 1.13 4.98
N LEU A 77 12.08 0.57 6.09
CA LEU A 77 11.27 1.31 7.05
C LEU A 77 12.04 2.46 7.70
N ALA A 78 13.31 2.25 8.00
CA ALA A 78 14.15 3.32 8.55
C ALA A 78 14.30 4.48 7.57
N ARG A 79 14.53 4.18 6.30
CA ARG A 79 14.64 5.21 5.24
C ARG A 79 13.31 5.91 5.00
N PHE A 80 12.22 5.16 5.06
CA PHE A 80 10.87 5.74 4.97
C PHE A 80 10.65 6.74 6.11
N GLY A 81 10.97 6.35 7.34
CA GLY A 81 10.86 7.22 8.51
C GLY A 81 11.71 8.49 8.39
N GLU A 82 12.91 8.38 7.88
CA GLU A 82 13.80 9.52 7.63
C GLU A 82 13.16 10.48 6.60
N SER A 83 12.63 9.94 5.50
CA SER A 83 11.98 10.73 4.46
C SER A 83 10.72 11.42 4.99
N LEU A 84 9.95 10.72 5.82
CA LEU A 84 8.77 11.27 6.46
C LEU A 84 9.13 12.43 7.39
N ASN A 85 10.15 12.26 8.23
CA ASN A 85 10.62 13.29 9.15
C ASN A 85 11.22 14.50 8.43
N ALA A 86 11.80 14.28 7.26
CA ALA A 86 12.37 15.34 6.44
C ALA A 86 11.32 16.08 5.60
N GLY A 87 10.04 15.71 5.70
CA GLY A 87 8.97 16.32 4.93
C GLY A 87 8.92 15.92 3.46
N GLN A 88 9.64 14.88 3.09
CA GLN A 88 9.67 14.39 1.70
C GLN A 88 8.48 13.50 1.36
N ILE A 89 7.81 12.95 2.37
CA ILE A 89 6.58 12.18 2.24
C ILE A 89 5.50 12.97 2.96
N THR A 90 4.48 13.39 2.20
CA THR A 90 3.40 14.20 2.75
C THR A 90 2.22 13.33 3.19
N SER A 91 1.39 13.88 4.04
CA SER A 91 0.14 13.26 4.46
C SER A 91 -1.04 14.01 3.84
N SER A 92 -2.22 13.44 3.98
CA SER A 92 -3.46 14.07 3.53
C SER A 92 -4.52 13.95 4.62
N PRO A 93 -5.33 15.00 4.83
CA PRO A 93 -6.49 14.89 5.74
C PRO A 93 -7.54 13.91 5.24
N ALA A 94 -7.47 13.50 3.97
CA ALA A 94 -8.39 12.54 3.38
C ALA A 94 -8.05 11.08 3.76
N LEU A 95 -6.85 10.82 4.27
CA LEU A 95 -6.43 9.49 4.71
C LEU A 95 -6.98 9.21 6.10
N ASP A 96 -7.78 8.16 6.24
CA ASP A 96 -8.17 7.66 7.56
C ASP A 96 -6.92 7.23 8.31
N PRO A 97 -6.75 7.62 9.58
CA PRO A 97 -5.53 7.29 10.34
C PRO A 97 -5.37 5.79 10.64
N VAL A 98 -6.43 5.01 10.48
CA VAL A 98 -6.36 3.55 10.65
C VAL A 98 -5.98 2.92 9.32
N PHE A 99 -4.78 2.41 9.23
CA PHE A 99 -4.30 1.67 8.06
C PHE A 99 -3.39 0.54 8.51
N SER A 100 -3.11 -0.39 7.62
CA SER A 100 -2.33 -1.58 7.95
C SER A 100 -1.39 -1.91 6.79
N GLY A 101 -0.19 -2.36 7.11
CA GLY A 101 0.76 -2.76 6.09
C GLY A 101 1.70 -3.84 6.56
N ASN A 102 2.21 -4.61 5.61
CA ASN A 102 3.17 -5.67 5.86
C ASN A 102 4.06 -5.90 4.65
N PHE A 103 5.24 -6.43 4.93
CA PHE A 103 6.13 -6.95 3.89
C PHE A 103 5.87 -8.44 3.70
N TYR A 104 6.01 -8.89 2.48
CA TYR A 104 5.85 -10.30 2.10
C TYR A 104 7.00 -10.71 1.20
N GLU A 105 7.49 -11.91 1.39
CA GLU A 105 8.58 -12.46 0.61
C GLU A 105 8.06 -13.63 -0.23
N ALA A 106 8.44 -13.66 -1.50
CA ALA A 106 8.09 -14.79 -2.35
C ALA A 106 8.73 -16.07 -1.84
N ILE A 107 7.97 -17.16 -1.77
CA ILE A 107 8.46 -18.45 -1.31
C ILE A 107 8.70 -19.43 -2.46
N GLY A 108 8.50 -19.00 -3.69
CA GLY A 108 8.71 -19.80 -4.88
C GLY A 108 8.55 -18.97 -6.13
N GLU A 109 8.71 -19.61 -7.26
CA GLU A 109 8.53 -18.96 -8.55
C GLU A 109 7.05 -18.67 -8.81
N LYS A 110 6.81 -17.59 -9.55
CA LYS A 110 5.47 -17.29 -10.04
C LYS A 110 5.02 -18.38 -11.02
N VAL A 111 3.87 -18.96 -10.74
CA VAL A 111 3.29 -19.98 -11.62
C VAL A 111 2.28 -19.32 -12.55
N VAL A 112 2.42 -19.56 -13.83
CA VAL A 112 1.52 -19.01 -14.83
C VAL A 112 0.77 -20.13 -15.53
N LYS A 113 -0.42 -19.82 -16.02
CA LYS A 113 -1.25 -20.76 -16.78
C LYS A 113 -0.57 -21.06 -18.12
N ARG A 114 -0.58 -22.34 -18.50
CA ARG A 114 -0.09 -22.80 -19.79
C ARG A 114 -1.22 -22.91 -20.81
#